data_a1dcfab632676e513f05b7e8e5e5398a
#
_entry.id   a1dcfab632676e513f05b7e8e5e5398a
#
_cell.length_a   1.000
_cell.length_b   1.000
_cell.length_c   1.000
_cell.angle_alpha   90.00
_cell.angle_beta   90.00
_cell.angle_gamma   90.00
#
_symmetry.space_group_name_H-M   'P 1'
#
loop_
_entity.id
_entity.type
_entity.pdbx_description
1 polymer ?
#
loop_
_entity_poly.entity_id
_entity_poly.type
_entity_poly.pdbx_seq_one_letter_code
_entity_poly.pdbx_strand_id
1 'polypeptide(L)'
;VHVSTMYREIKRGTYTHTNSDLTEEERYSPDIAEDKYQQNLRDKGPDLKIGKDHRLAEYIETKIAEDGYSPGAVLGEIKAKGLEFETEISKPTLYSYIDKGIFLTITNKELPVKGRRKKKNKKVRRQARANAGTSIEKRPEDIDTREEFGHWEMDTVVGKRGESKHSLLVLTERKTRNELIYLLYEHTTEQVCKRLDQLEAEWGERFGQVFKTITVDNGSEFADWEGMQQSAADESEKRVTVFYCHPYCSFERGSNENQNRLVRRKIPKGENFDDRTE
;
A
#
# COMPACT_ATOMS: atom_id res chain seq x y z
N VAL A 1 -42.72 19.42 19.27
CA VAL A 1 -42.73 18.31 18.30
C VAL A 1 -43.95 18.52 17.40
N HIS A 2 -43.79 18.37 16.07
CA HIS A 2 -44.90 18.54 15.12
C HIS A 2 -45.90 17.41 15.26
N VAL A 3 -47.21 17.69 15.12
CA VAL A 3 -48.31 16.74 15.32
C VAL A 3 -48.12 15.48 14.47
N SER A 4 -47.66 15.62 13.20
CA SER A 4 -47.42 14.47 12.30
C SER A 4 -46.31 13.54 12.83
N THR A 5 -45.35 14.04 13.58
CA THR A 5 -44.29 13.23 14.19
C THR A 5 -44.86 12.37 15.31
N MET A 6 -45.73 12.94 16.13
CA MET A 6 -46.44 12.19 17.19
C MET A 6 -47.34 11.10 16.63
N TYR A 7 -48.07 11.36 15.56
CA TYR A 7 -48.89 10.32 14.92
C TYR A 7 -48.05 9.16 14.37
N ARG A 8 -46.91 9.47 13.78
CA ARG A 8 -46.00 8.42 13.28
C ARG A 8 -45.41 7.62 14.42
N GLU A 9 -45.09 8.23 15.53
CA GLU A 9 -44.58 7.61 16.74
C GLU A 9 -45.62 6.65 17.34
N ILE A 10 -46.82 7.14 17.58
CA ILE A 10 -47.94 6.35 18.12
C ILE A 10 -48.19 5.12 17.21
N LYS A 11 -48.30 5.34 15.90
CA LYS A 11 -48.52 4.25 14.93
C LYS A 11 -47.41 3.20 14.97
N ARG A 12 -46.15 3.60 15.17
CA ARG A 12 -45.02 2.65 15.28
C ARG A 12 -45.10 1.81 16.55
N GLY A 13 -45.46 2.43 17.68
CA GLY A 13 -45.47 1.79 19.00
C GLY A 13 -46.78 1.07 19.34
N THR A 14 -47.83 1.23 18.52
CA THR A 14 -49.08 0.49 18.74
C THR A 14 -48.92 -0.98 18.45
N TYR A 15 -49.38 -1.80 19.38
CA TYR A 15 -49.43 -3.26 19.31
C TYR A 15 -50.71 -3.81 19.94
N THR A 16 -51.12 -4.99 19.52
CA THR A 16 -52.25 -5.70 20.10
C THR A 16 -51.82 -6.43 21.36
N HIS A 17 -52.45 -6.09 22.46
CA HIS A 17 -52.26 -6.77 23.75
C HIS A 17 -53.43 -7.69 24.04
N THR A 18 -53.16 -8.95 24.35
CA THR A 18 -54.18 -9.91 24.77
C THR A 18 -54.23 -9.94 26.29
N ASN A 19 -55.38 -9.59 26.85
CA ASN A 19 -55.64 -9.59 28.28
C ASN A 19 -55.84 -11.02 28.80
N SER A 20 -55.86 -11.19 30.14
CA SER A 20 -56.04 -12.50 30.79
C SER A 20 -57.39 -13.14 30.50
N ASP A 21 -58.39 -12.40 30.10
CA ASP A 21 -59.74 -12.84 29.68
C ASP A 21 -59.84 -13.12 28.16
N LEU A 22 -58.69 -13.14 27.44
CA LEU A 22 -58.59 -13.35 26.02
C LEU A 22 -59.19 -12.21 25.15
N THR A 23 -59.50 -11.07 25.76
CA THR A 23 -59.87 -9.87 24.98
C THR A 23 -58.63 -9.19 24.46
N GLU A 24 -58.73 -8.59 23.25
CA GLU A 24 -57.63 -7.88 22.64
C GLU A 24 -57.89 -6.37 22.70
N GLU A 25 -56.84 -5.61 23.03
CA GLU A 25 -56.87 -4.16 22.99
C GLU A 25 -55.58 -3.59 22.36
N GLU A 26 -55.69 -2.43 21.71
CA GLU A 26 -54.54 -1.73 21.22
C GLU A 26 -53.85 -0.93 22.34
N ARG A 27 -52.58 -1.19 22.54
CA ARG A 27 -51.74 -0.45 23.51
C ARG A 27 -50.53 0.19 22.80
N TYR A 28 -50.02 1.23 23.37
CA TYR A 28 -48.79 1.86 22.93
C TYR A 28 -47.61 1.50 23.82
N SER A 29 -46.48 1.14 23.19
CA SER A 29 -45.18 0.98 23.86
C SER A 29 -44.13 1.83 23.20
N PRO A 30 -43.40 2.70 23.96
CA PRO A 30 -42.27 3.45 23.43
C PRO A 30 -41.14 2.54 22.99
N ASP A 31 -40.88 1.42 23.65
CA ASP A 31 -39.81 0.48 23.29
C ASP A 31 -40.06 -0.14 21.91
N ILE A 32 -41.31 -0.58 21.67
CA ILE A 32 -41.70 -1.11 20.34
C ILE A 32 -41.58 -0.01 19.26
N ALA A 33 -41.93 1.24 19.58
CA ALA A 33 -41.79 2.35 18.67
C ALA A 33 -40.33 2.62 18.30
N GLU A 34 -39.44 2.59 19.31
CA GLU A 34 -38.01 2.79 19.11
C GLU A 34 -37.39 1.63 18.33
N ASP A 35 -37.71 0.38 18.68
CA ASP A 35 -37.21 -0.80 17.96
C ASP A 35 -37.59 -0.76 16.49
N LYS A 36 -38.86 -0.49 16.18
CA LYS A 36 -39.33 -0.33 14.80
C LYS A 36 -38.68 0.87 14.10
N TYR A 37 -38.38 1.94 14.82
CA TYR A 37 -37.67 3.10 14.27
C TYR A 37 -36.25 2.73 13.90
N GLN A 38 -35.52 2.04 14.77
CA GLN A 38 -34.15 1.59 14.53
C GLN A 38 -34.11 0.56 13.38
N GLN A 39 -35.07 -0.35 13.33
CA GLN A 39 -35.17 -1.29 12.22
C GLN A 39 -35.41 -0.57 10.89
N ASN A 40 -36.35 0.36 10.81
CA ASN A 40 -36.59 1.17 9.63
C ASN A 40 -35.38 2.03 9.20
N LEU A 41 -34.53 2.44 10.15
CA LEU A 41 -33.29 3.14 9.85
C LEU A 41 -32.25 2.19 9.23
N ARG A 42 -32.18 0.94 9.70
CA ARG A 42 -31.27 -0.08 9.14
C ARG A 42 -31.70 -0.51 7.73
N ASP A 43 -32.99 -0.56 7.50
CA ASP A 43 -33.58 -0.97 6.20
C ASP A 43 -33.56 0.17 5.16
N LYS A 44 -33.18 1.39 5.57
CA LYS A 44 -33.01 2.52 4.65
C LYS A 44 -31.77 2.38 3.81
N GLY A 45 -31.92 2.49 2.52
CA GLY A 45 -30.85 2.56 1.54
C GLY A 45 -31.09 1.58 0.39
N PRO A 46 -30.28 1.71 -0.66
CA PRO A 46 -30.30 0.73 -1.75
C PRO A 46 -29.77 -0.62 -1.24
N ASP A 47 -30.30 -1.69 -1.83
CA ASP A 47 -29.79 -3.05 -1.60
C ASP A 47 -28.28 -3.12 -1.75
N LEU A 48 -27.65 -4.03 -0.99
CA LEU A 48 -26.23 -4.29 -1.11
C LEU A 48 -25.93 -4.80 -2.53
N LYS A 49 -25.12 -4.05 -3.27
CA LYS A 49 -24.76 -4.43 -4.65
C LYS A 49 -24.20 -5.85 -4.73
N ILE A 50 -23.34 -6.22 -3.77
CA ILE A 50 -22.68 -7.53 -3.72
C ILE A 50 -23.62 -8.67 -3.28
N GLY A 51 -24.79 -8.37 -2.71
CA GLY A 51 -25.70 -9.39 -2.17
C GLY A 51 -26.29 -10.30 -3.24
N LYS A 52 -26.26 -9.89 -4.50
CA LYS A 52 -26.76 -10.66 -5.65
C LYS A 52 -25.66 -11.33 -6.48
N ASP A 53 -24.40 -11.00 -6.22
CA ASP A 53 -23.26 -11.50 -6.98
C ASP A 53 -22.29 -12.29 -6.06
N HIS A 54 -22.64 -13.55 -5.83
CA HIS A 54 -21.82 -14.45 -5.00
C HIS A 54 -20.44 -14.71 -5.60
N ARG A 55 -20.31 -14.75 -6.94
CA ARG A 55 -19.03 -14.97 -7.61
C ARG A 55 -18.04 -13.82 -7.33
N LEU A 56 -18.54 -12.58 -7.40
CA LEU A 56 -17.72 -11.41 -7.06
C LEU A 56 -17.34 -11.43 -5.58
N ALA A 57 -18.27 -11.78 -4.67
CA ALA A 57 -17.99 -11.87 -3.23
C ALA A 57 -16.91 -12.88 -2.93
N GLU A 58 -17.02 -14.09 -3.44
CA GLU A 58 -16.05 -15.17 -3.27
C GLU A 58 -14.68 -14.81 -3.84
N TYR A 59 -14.65 -14.22 -5.05
CA TYR A 59 -13.41 -13.76 -5.66
C TYR A 59 -12.68 -12.72 -4.79
N ILE A 60 -13.42 -11.74 -4.26
CA ILE A 60 -12.88 -10.70 -3.37
C ILE A 60 -12.35 -11.33 -2.08
N GLU A 61 -13.10 -12.24 -1.47
CA GLU A 61 -12.71 -12.92 -0.22
C GLU A 61 -11.44 -13.73 -0.41
N THR A 62 -11.37 -14.56 -1.43
CA THR A 62 -10.18 -15.37 -1.76
C THR A 62 -8.96 -14.49 -1.98
N LYS A 63 -9.08 -13.45 -2.80
CA LYS A 63 -7.96 -12.54 -3.11
C LYS A 63 -7.45 -11.77 -1.89
N ILE A 64 -8.32 -11.40 -0.97
CA ILE A 64 -7.92 -10.69 0.24
C ILE A 64 -7.40 -11.65 1.31
N ALA A 65 -8.11 -12.77 1.56
CA ALA A 65 -7.76 -13.71 2.62
C ALA A 65 -6.52 -14.54 2.31
N GLU A 66 -6.43 -15.09 1.09
CA GLU A 66 -5.37 -16.03 0.69
C GLU A 66 -4.18 -15.31 0.05
N ASP A 67 -4.43 -14.45 -0.95
CA ASP A 67 -3.38 -13.75 -1.70
C ASP A 67 -2.89 -12.47 -1.00
N GLY A 68 -3.55 -12.03 0.08
CA GLY A 68 -3.19 -10.83 0.84
C GLY A 68 -3.34 -9.52 0.05
N TYR A 69 -4.23 -9.49 -0.94
CA TYR A 69 -4.48 -8.32 -1.77
C TYR A 69 -5.17 -7.21 -0.96
N SER A 70 -4.90 -5.96 -1.32
CA SER A 70 -5.72 -4.85 -0.86
C SER A 70 -7.01 -4.77 -1.67
N PRO A 71 -8.12 -4.20 -1.14
CA PRO A 71 -9.34 -4.01 -1.91
C PRO A 71 -9.14 -3.28 -3.25
N GLY A 72 -8.21 -2.31 -3.27
CA GLY A 72 -7.86 -1.62 -4.50
C GLY A 72 -7.11 -2.50 -5.51
N ALA A 73 -6.27 -3.43 -5.03
CA ALA A 73 -5.54 -4.35 -5.90
C ALA A 73 -6.47 -5.39 -6.53
N VAL A 74 -7.46 -5.89 -5.77
CA VAL A 74 -8.48 -6.81 -6.29
C VAL A 74 -9.26 -6.18 -7.44
N LEU A 75 -9.77 -4.96 -7.26
CA LEU A 75 -10.49 -4.24 -8.31
C LEU A 75 -9.59 -3.90 -9.51
N GLY A 76 -8.32 -3.60 -9.26
CA GLY A 76 -7.33 -3.39 -10.31
C GLY A 76 -7.07 -4.66 -11.12
N GLU A 77 -6.98 -5.82 -10.47
CA GLU A 77 -6.81 -7.11 -11.14
C GLU A 77 -8.02 -7.49 -11.99
N ILE A 78 -9.24 -7.31 -11.46
CA ILE A 78 -10.49 -7.54 -12.20
C ILE A 78 -10.46 -6.74 -13.51
N LYS A 79 -10.11 -5.45 -13.41
CA LYS A 79 -10.04 -4.57 -14.59
C LYS A 79 -8.92 -4.98 -15.55
N ALA A 80 -7.74 -5.30 -15.04
CA ALA A 80 -6.58 -5.64 -15.87
C ALA A 80 -6.77 -6.97 -16.62
N LYS A 81 -7.45 -7.95 -15.99
CA LYS A 81 -7.75 -9.25 -16.59
C LYS A 81 -9.07 -9.27 -17.40
N GLY A 82 -9.81 -8.17 -17.42
CA GLY A 82 -11.12 -8.10 -18.11
C GLY A 82 -12.13 -9.09 -17.53
N LEU A 83 -12.10 -9.35 -16.21
CA LEU A 83 -13.06 -10.25 -15.58
C LEU A 83 -14.44 -9.59 -15.48
N GLU A 84 -15.47 -10.30 -15.93
CA GLU A 84 -16.85 -9.83 -15.92
C GLU A 84 -17.61 -10.46 -14.76
N PHE A 85 -18.28 -9.61 -13.98
CA PHE A 85 -19.18 -9.96 -12.88
C PHE A 85 -20.53 -9.26 -13.09
N GLU A 86 -21.58 -9.75 -12.45
CA GLU A 86 -22.92 -9.15 -12.57
C GLU A 86 -22.99 -7.74 -11.96
N THR A 87 -22.07 -7.46 -11.02
CA THR A 87 -22.07 -6.20 -10.27
C THR A 87 -20.71 -5.53 -10.31
N GLU A 88 -20.71 -4.23 -10.54
CA GLU A 88 -19.51 -3.39 -10.42
C GLU A 88 -19.51 -2.63 -9.09
N ILE A 89 -18.41 -2.74 -8.34
CA ILE A 89 -18.23 -2.11 -7.04
C ILE A 89 -17.07 -1.13 -7.08
N SER A 90 -17.29 0.08 -6.56
CA SER A 90 -16.21 1.06 -6.42
C SER A 90 -15.32 0.74 -5.22
N LYS A 91 -14.06 1.20 -5.27
CA LYS A 91 -13.10 1.03 -4.17
C LYS A 91 -13.62 1.52 -2.80
N PRO A 92 -14.24 2.72 -2.68
CA PRO A 92 -14.83 3.16 -1.40
C PRO A 92 -15.96 2.25 -0.92
N THR A 93 -16.80 1.76 -1.82
CA THR A 93 -17.90 0.83 -1.50
C THR A 93 -17.35 -0.47 -0.93
N LEU A 94 -16.30 -1.03 -1.55
CA LEU A 94 -15.68 -2.27 -1.08
C LEU A 94 -15.10 -2.11 0.34
N TYR A 95 -14.39 -1.02 0.61
CA TYR A 95 -13.91 -0.72 1.96
C TYR A 95 -15.06 -0.58 2.97
N SER A 96 -16.16 0.10 2.59
CA SER A 96 -17.34 0.24 3.46
C SER A 96 -17.99 -1.10 3.75
N TYR A 97 -18.04 -2.01 2.80
CA TYR A 97 -18.60 -3.35 2.99
C TYR A 97 -17.75 -4.20 3.94
N ILE A 98 -16.42 -4.10 3.85
CA ILE A 98 -15.50 -4.76 4.79
C ILE A 98 -15.64 -4.15 6.19
N ASP A 99 -15.72 -2.83 6.31
CA ASP A 99 -15.93 -2.12 7.60
C ASP A 99 -17.25 -2.53 8.27
N LYS A 100 -18.30 -2.78 7.49
CA LYS A 100 -19.64 -3.21 7.97
C LYS A 100 -19.74 -4.73 8.23
N GLY A 101 -18.69 -5.50 7.93
CA GLY A 101 -18.69 -6.95 8.13
C GLY A 101 -19.66 -7.70 7.23
N ILE A 102 -19.84 -7.23 5.99
CA ILE A 102 -20.77 -7.86 5.02
C ILE A 102 -20.20 -9.17 4.47
N PHE A 103 -18.88 -9.29 4.41
CA PHE A 103 -18.20 -10.50 3.98
C PHE A 103 -18.09 -11.53 5.10
N LEU A 104 -18.07 -12.82 4.75
CA LEU A 104 -18.03 -13.90 5.70
C LEU A 104 -16.64 -14.16 6.28
N THR A 105 -15.62 -14.09 5.44
CA THR A 105 -14.25 -14.53 5.77
C THR A 105 -13.27 -13.38 5.96
N ILE A 106 -13.59 -12.17 5.49
CA ILE A 106 -12.70 -11.01 5.56
C ILE A 106 -13.22 -9.89 6.44
N THR A 107 -12.32 -9.33 7.21
CA THR A 107 -12.54 -8.15 8.07
C THR A 107 -11.40 -7.15 7.87
N ASN A 108 -11.40 -6.06 8.61
CA ASN A 108 -10.28 -5.12 8.60
C ASN A 108 -8.94 -5.72 9.07
N LYS A 109 -8.94 -6.90 9.71
CA LYS A 109 -7.70 -7.56 10.18
C LYS A 109 -6.90 -8.15 9.03
N GLU A 110 -7.58 -8.68 8.03
CA GLU A 110 -6.97 -9.27 6.83
C GLU A 110 -6.43 -8.21 5.87
N LEU A 111 -6.84 -6.94 6.07
CA LEU A 111 -6.36 -5.85 5.23
C LEU A 111 -4.89 -5.51 5.50
N PRO A 112 -4.06 -5.33 4.45
CA PRO A 112 -2.61 -5.14 4.58
C PRO A 112 -2.16 -3.97 5.46
N VAL A 113 -2.99 -2.95 5.63
CA VAL A 113 -2.65 -1.71 6.35
C VAL A 113 -3.44 -1.53 7.65
N LYS A 114 -4.73 -1.87 7.67
CA LYS A 114 -5.59 -1.66 8.85
C LYS A 114 -5.35 -2.65 9.98
N GLY A 115 -4.84 -3.85 9.69
CA GLY A 115 -4.64 -4.92 10.68
C GLY A 115 -3.52 -4.68 11.69
N ARG A 116 -2.64 -3.70 11.50
CA ARG A 116 -1.48 -3.48 12.37
C ARG A 116 -1.46 -2.09 12.99
N ARG A 117 -1.85 -1.95 14.27
CA ARG A 117 -1.56 -0.74 15.06
C ARG A 117 -0.06 -0.69 15.37
N LYS A 118 0.67 0.26 14.78
CA LYS A 118 2.08 0.53 15.15
C LYS A 118 2.16 1.13 16.54
N LYS A 119 2.92 0.49 17.45
CA LYS A 119 3.41 1.17 18.66
C LYS A 119 4.33 2.32 18.23
N LYS A 120 4.07 3.54 18.75
CA LYS A 120 4.96 4.68 18.53
C LYS A 120 6.27 4.42 19.25
N ASN A 121 7.34 4.13 18.53
CA ASN A 121 8.69 4.07 19.10
C ASN A 121 9.23 5.49 19.28
N LYS A 122 9.86 5.76 20.42
CA LYS A 122 10.58 7.03 20.64
C LYS A 122 11.72 7.12 19.62
N LYS A 123 11.76 8.22 18.84
CA LYS A 123 12.82 8.49 17.87
C LYS A 123 14.12 8.76 18.63
N VAL A 124 15.14 7.94 18.43
CA VAL A 124 16.51 8.24 18.83
C VAL A 124 17.10 9.12 17.72
N ARG A 125 17.48 10.36 18.07
CA ARG A 125 18.22 11.25 17.17
C ARG A 125 19.65 10.74 17.04
N ARG A 126 20.02 10.25 15.87
CA ARG A 126 21.41 10.03 15.47
C ARG A 126 21.79 11.15 14.50
N GLN A 127 23.00 11.72 14.65
CA GLN A 127 23.55 12.65 13.66
C GLN A 127 23.88 11.82 12.41
N ALA A 128 23.20 12.06 11.31
CA ALA A 128 23.58 11.52 10.01
C ALA A 128 24.61 12.46 9.39
N ARG A 129 25.68 11.88 8.83
CA ARG A 129 26.61 12.61 7.96
C ARG A 129 25.98 12.66 6.57
N ALA A 130 26.03 13.83 5.95
CA ALA A 130 25.70 13.95 4.52
C ALA A 130 26.84 13.34 3.70
N ASN A 131 26.51 12.61 2.63
CA ASN A 131 27.51 12.14 1.66
C ASN A 131 28.03 13.32 0.81
N ALA A 132 29.22 13.15 0.23
CA ALA A 132 29.88 14.19 -0.57
C ALA A 132 29.26 14.37 -1.97
N GLY A 133 28.27 13.55 -2.36
CA GLY A 133 27.64 13.58 -3.66
C GLY A 133 26.70 14.77 -3.89
N THR A 134 26.04 14.80 -5.03
CA THR A 134 25.15 15.90 -5.43
C THR A 134 23.89 15.92 -4.56
N SER A 135 23.63 17.03 -3.85
CA SER A 135 22.41 17.21 -3.06
C SER A 135 21.15 17.18 -3.91
N ILE A 136 20.06 16.66 -3.36
CA ILE A 136 18.72 16.67 -3.97
C ILE A 136 18.24 18.08 -4.31
N GLU A 137 18.73 19.13 -3.64
CA GLU A 137 18.40 20.52 -3.95
C GLU A 137 18.82 20.93 -5.37
N LYS A 138 19.81 20.24 -5.95
CA LYS A 138 20.26 20.46 -7.32
C LYS A 138 19.49 19.63 -8.35
N ARG A 139 18.54 18.81 -7.89
CA ARG A 139 17.70 18.02 -8.77
C ARG A 139 16.69 18.95 -9.46
N PRO A 140 16.56 18.88 -10.81
CA PRO A 140 15.54 19.63 -11.54
C PRO A 140 14.12 19.41 -10.99
N GLU A 141 13.33 20.49 -10.88
CA GLU A 141 11.98 20.44 -10.31
C GLU A 141 10.98 19.63 -11.16
N ASP A 142 11.21 19.53 -12.47
CA ASP A 142 10.43 18.74 -13.41
C ASP A 142 10.42 17.26 -13.04
N ILE A 143 11.49 16.74 -12.42
CA ILE A 143 11.55 15.37 -11.92
C ILE A 143 10.50 15.12 -10.83
N ASP A 144 10.10 16.14 -10.09
CA ASP A 144 9.12 16.03 -9.01
C ASP A 144 7.68 15.93 -9.54
N THR A 145 7.41 16.35 -10.77
CA THR A 145 6.10 16.17 -11.42
C THR A 145 5.81 14.70 -11.72
N ARG A 146 6.85 13.87 -11.86
CA ARG A 146 6.74 12.43 -12.20
C ARG A 146 6.08 12.17 -13.56
N GLU A 147 6.21 13.11 -14.47
CA GLU A 147 5.65 12.98 -15.81
C GLU A 147 6.61 12.32 -16.79
N GLU A 148 7.90 12.40 -16.51
CA GLU A 148 8.94 11.79 -17.32
C GLU A 148 9.36 10.43 -16.77
N PHE A 149 9.61 9.45 -17.67
CA PHE A 149 10.18 8.15 -17.35
C PHE A 149 11.71 8.22 -17.24
N GLY A 150 12.29 7.39 -16.38
CA GLY A 150 13.73 7.25 -16.25
C GLY A 150 14.32 7.83 -14.96
N HIS A 151 13.49 8.32 -14.07
CA HIS A 151 13.92 8.85 -12.77
C HIS A 151 13.62 7.82 -11.66
N TRP A 152 14.69 7.30 -11.05
CA TRP A 152 14.62 6.19 -10.12
C TRP A 152 14.92 6.62 -8.67
N GLU A 153 14.29 5.97 -7.74
CA GLU A 153 14.64 6.00 -6.32
C GLU A 153 15.29 4.65 -5.98
N MET A 154 16.50 4.65 -5.44
CA MET A 154 17.23 3.43 -5.09
C MET A 154 17.39 3.31 -3.58
N ASP A 155 17.21 2.10 -3.04
CA ASP A 155 17.30 1.79 -1.62
C ASP A 155 17.76 0.35 -1.41
N THR A 156 18.09 0.01 -0.19
CA THR A 156 18.41 -1.36 0.18
C THR A 156 17.42 -1.92 1.20
N VAL A 157 17.04 -3.17 1.00
CA VAL A 157 16.23 -3.92 1.95
C VAL A 157 17.12 -4.97 2.61
N VAL A 158 17.54 -4.69 3.85
CA VAL A 158 18.44 -5.57 4.60
C VAL A 158 17.68 -6.73 5.25
N GLY A 159 18.31 -7.90 5.31
CA GLY A 159 17.83 -9.09 5.99
C GLY A 159 17.85 -8.99 7.53
N LYS A 160 17.95 -10.12 8.19
CA LYS A 160 18.03 -10.20 9.66
C LYS A 160 19.33 -9.57 10.15
N ARG A 161 19.20 -8.53 10.96
CA ARG A 161 20.35 -7.76 11.44
C ARG A 161 21.30 -8.64 12.26
N GLY A 162 22.59 -8.65 11.88
CA GLY A 162 23.65 -9.42 12.54
C GLY A 162 23.73 -10.89 12.12
N GLU A 163 22.84 -11.37 11.26
CA GLU A 163 22.85 -12.74 10.72
C GLU A 163 22.94 -12.74 9.20
N SER A 164 22.12 -11.93 8.52
CA SER A 164 22.12 -11.89 7.05
C SER A 164 23.24 -10.97 6.53
N LYS A 165 24.06 -11.50 5.63
CA LYS A 165 25.03 -10.73 4.83
C LYS A 165 24.37 -10.15 3.59
N HIS A 166 23.45 -10.90 3.00
CA HIS A 166 22.75 -10.51 1.79
C HIS A 166 21.73 -9.40 2.05
N SER A 167 21.54 -8.56 1.06
CA SER A 167 20.51 -7.51 1.02
C SER A 167 19.87 -7.46 -0.37
N LEU A 168 18.72 -6.79 -0.49
CA LEU A 168 18.13 -6.53 -1.79
C LEU A 168 18.39 -5.08 -2.17
N LEU A 169 18.89 -4.85 -3.37
CA LEU A 169 18.90 -3.54 -4.00
C LEU A 169 17.56 -3.36 -4.72
N VAL A 170 16.87 -2.30 -4.39
CA VAL A 170 15.53 -1.99 -4.91
C VAL A 170 15.60 -0.66 -5.65
N LEU A 171 15.24 -0.66 -6.93
CA LEU A 171 15.12 0.53 -7.75
C LEU A 171 13.65 0.72 -8.11
N THR A 172 13.06 1.83 -7.71
CA THR A 172 11.65 2.17 -8.01
C THR A 172 11.60 3.33 -9.00
N GLU A 173 11.00 3.11 -10.16
CA GLU A 173 10.79 4.16 -11.15
C GLU A 173 9.65 5.09 -10.71
N ARG A 174 9.88 6.43 -10.76
CA ARG A 174 9.01 7.42 -10.11
C ARG A 174 7.66 7.63 -10.79
N LYS A 175 7.59 7.53 -12.12
CA LYS A 175 6.37 7.70 -12.92
C LYS A 175 5.50 6.44 -12.92
N THR A 176 6.07 5.33 -13.35
CA THR A 176 5.36 4.06 -13.58
C THR A 176 5.17 3.25 -12.31
N ARG A 177 6.03 3.48 -11.30
CA ARG A 177 6.14 2.64 -10.10
C ARG A 177 6.65 1.23 -10.37
N ASN A 178 7.24 1.00 -11.54
CA ASN A 178 7.96 -0.23 -11.81
C ASN A 178 9.11 -0.40 -10.82
N GLU A 179 9.34 -1.62 -10.42
CA GLU A 179 10.34 -1.96 -9.43
C GLU A 179 11.27 -3.04 -9.97
N LEU A 180 12.56 -2.77 -9.84
CA LEU A 180 13.62 -3.73 -10.10
C LEU A 180 14.24 -4.13 -8.77
N ILE A 181 14.38 -5.44 -8.53
CA ILE A 181 14.90 -5.98 -7.27
C ILE A 181 16.03 -6.94 -7.61
N TYR A 182 17.19 -6.70 -7.00
CA TYR A 182 18.40 -7.50 -7.21
C TYR A 182 18.96 -7.97 -5.87
N LEU A 183 19.48 -9.18 -5.84
CA LEU A 183 20.19 -9.70 -4.69
C LEU A 183 21.61 -9.13 -4.66
N LEU A 184 22.01 -8.55 -3.52
CA LEU A 184 23.38 -8.20 -3.22
C LEU A 184 23.92 -9.20 -2.21
N TYR A 185 25.04 -9.84 -2.51
CA TYR A 185 25.68 -10.82 -1.63
C TYR A 185 26.32 -10.19 -0.38
N GLU A 186 26.59 -8.88 -0.44
CA GLU A 186 27.06 -8.09 0.69
C GLU A 186 26.42 -6.70 0.64
N HIS A 187 26.20 -6.11 1.80
CA HIS A 187 25.64 -4.76 1.93
C HIS A 187 26.75 -3.70 1.90
N THR A 188 27.40 -3.55 0.75
CA THR A 188 28.56 -2.66 0.55
C THR A 188 28.39 -1.78 -0.68
N THR A 189 29.14 -0.66 -0.72
CA THR A 189 29.19 0.25 -1.89
C THR A 189 29.69 -0.46 -3.14
N GLU A 190 30.67 -1.33 -2.98
CA GLU A 190 31.25 -2.11 -4.07
C GLU A 190 30.18 -2.99 -4.77
N GLN A 191 29.32 -3.66 -4.00
CA GLN A 191 28.25 -4.49 -4.53
C GLN A 191 27.19 -3.65 -5.26
N VAL A 192 26.91 -2.44 -4.76
CA VAL A 192 26.00 -1.52 -5.43
C VAL A 192 26.57 -1.05 -6.77
N CYS A 193 27.83 -0.60 -6.80
CA CYS A 193 28.50 -0.19 -8.05
C CYS A 193 28.56 -1.34 -9.05
N LYS A 194 28.96 -2.54 -8.62
CA LYS A 194 29.02 -3.73 -9.45
C LYS A 194 27.66 -4.08 -10.06
N ARG A 195 26.56 -3.93 -9.31
CA ARG A 195 25.22 -4.17 -9.86
C ARG A 195 24.84 -3.10 -10.88
N LEU A 196 25.21 -1.85 -10.69
CA LEU A 196 25.02 -0.79 -11.68
C LEU A 196 25.85 -1.04 -12.95
N ASP A 197 27.08 -1.56 -12.82
CA ASP A 197 27.92 -1.97 -13.97
C ASP A 197 27.23 -3.08 -14.77
N GLN A 198 26.66 -4.08 -14.09
CA GLN A 198 25.92 -5.17 -14.73
C GLN A 198 24.68 -4.63 -15.45
N LEU A 199 23.92 -3.73 -14.81
CA LEU A 199 22.75 -3.11 -15.43
C LEU A 199 23.15 -2.30 -16.68
N GLU A 200 24.25 -1.55 -16.63
CA GLU A 200 24.75 -0.83 -17.79
C GLU A 200 25.11 -1.78 -18.92
N ALA A 201 25.79 -2.88 -18.64
CA ALA A 201 26.11 -3.91 -19.63
C ALA A 201 24.85 -4.60 -20.20
N GLU A 202 23.85 -4.90 -19.35
CA GLU A 202 22.59 -5.54 -19.77
C GLU A 202 21.75 -4.63 -20.69
N TRP A 203 21.71 -3.31 -20.41
CA TRP A 203 20.90 -2.35 -21.17
C TRP A 203 21.68 -1.73 -22.34
N GLY A 204 23.01 -1.73 -22.31
CA GLY A 204 23.87 -1.17 -23.34
C GLY A 204 23.51 0.28 -23.65
N GLU A 205 23.40 0.62 -24.93
CA GLU A 205 23.06 1.98 -25.40
C GLU A 205 21.72 2.52 -24.87
N ARG A 206 20.84 1.65 -24.38
CA ARG A 206 19.54 2.04 -23.82
C ARG A 206 19.62 2.46 -22.36
N PHE A 207 20.74 2.18 -21.68
CA PHE A 207 20.88 2.48 -20.26
C PHE A 207 20.53 3.93 -19.93
N GLY A 208 21.09 4.90 -20.61
CA GLY A 208 20.81 6.32 -20.40
C GLY A 208 19.38 6.77 -20.70
N GLN A 209 18.63 5.99 -21.52
CA GLN A 209 17.21 6.25 -21.78
C GLN A 209 16.33 5.74 -20.63
N VAL A 210 16.76 4.65 -19.98
CA VAL A 210 16.03 4.00 -18.89
C VAL A 210 16.42 4.58 -17.53
N PHE A 211 17.70 4.87 -17.32
CA PHE A 211 18.25 5.39 -16.07
C PHE A 211 18.82 6.78 -16.24
N LYS A 212 17.95 7.81 -16.23
CA LYS A 212 18.36 9.23 -16.37
C LYS A 212 18.94 9.78 -15.08
N THR A 213 18.25 9.52 -13.95
CA THR A 213 18.71 9.91 -12.61
C THR A 213 18.36 8.85 -11.58
N ILE A 214 19.18 8.77 -10.55
CA ILE A 214 18.94 7.91 -9.38
C ILE A 214 18.99 8.79 -8.12
N THR A 215 17.96 8.68 -7.26
CA THR A 215 17.92 9.36 -5.97
C THR A 215 18.13 8.34 -4.85
N VAL A 216 19.11 8.58 -3.96
CA VAL A 216 19.48 7.71 -2.87
C VAL A 216 19.42 8.44 -1.52
N ASP A 217 19.45 7.69 -0.40
CA ASP A 217 19.71 8.28 0.91
C ASP A 217 21.22 8.38 1.21
N ASN A 218 21.52 8.74 2.46
CA ASN A 218 22.90 8.83 2.94
C ASN A 218 23.38 7.52 3.59
N GLY A 219 22.90 6.36 3.12
CA GLY A 219 23.37 5.05 3.57
C GLY A 219 24.86 4.84 3.26
N SER A 220 25.53 4.02 4.07
CA SER A 220 26.95 3.70 3.86
C SER A 220 27.18 2.95 2.55
N GLU A 221 26.19 2.20 2.11
CA GLU A 221 26.18 1.46 0.86
C GLU A 221 26.14 2.36 -0.40
N PHE A 222 25.79 3.63 -0.22
CA PHE A 222 25.76 4.64 -1.28
C PHE A 222 26.86 5.69 -1.11
N ALA A 223 27.91 5.42 -0.33
CA ALA A 223 28.96 6.39 -0.05
C ALA A 223 29.87 6.67 -1.25
N ASP A 224 30.00 5.72 -2.16
CA ASP A 224 30.81 5.87 -3.39
C ASP A 224 29.98 6.49 -4.51
N TRP A 225 29.80 7.82 -4.44
CA TRP A 225 29.00 8.55 -5.43
C TRP A 225 29.70 8.60 -6.80
N GLU A 226 31.02 8.60 -6.84
CA GLU A 226 31.81 8.59 -8.06
C GLU A 226 31.64 7.26 -8.81
N GLY A 227 31.85 6.14 -8.11
CA GLY A 227 31.68 4.81 -8.68
C GLY A 227 30.25 4.53 -9.17
N MET A 228 29.23 5.05 -8.47
CA MET A 228 27.84 4.91 -8.94
C MET A 228 27.57 5.71 -10.22
N GLN A 229 28.17 6.87 -10.41
CA GLN A 229 27.95 7.73 -11.58
C GLN A 229 28.85 7.38 -12.76
N GLN A 230 30.00 6.78 -12.52
CA GLN A 230 30.99 6.46 -13.54
C GLN A 230 30.47 5.35 -14.45
N SER A 231 30.61 5.50 -15.77
CA SER A 231 30.33 4.43 -16.71
C SER A 231 31.42 3.34 -16.63
N ALA A 232 31.00 2.09 -16.60
CA ALA A 232 31.92 0.96 -16.71
C ALA A 232 32.38 0.71 -18.16
N ALA A 233 31.63 1.21 -19.15
CA ALA A 233 31.93 1.08 -20.56
C ALA A 233 32.92 2.16 -21.06
N ASP A 234 32.83 3.39 -20.48
CA ASP A 234 33.71 4.52 -20.81
C ASP A 234 33.99 5.34 -19.54
N GLU A 235 35.22 5.23 -19.07
CA GLU A 235 35.66 5.96 -17.87
C GLU A 235 35.63 7.49 -18.00
N SER A 236 35.53 8.04 -19.20
CA SER A 236 35.37 9.48 -19.45
C SER A 236 33.95 9.99 -19.33
N GLU A 237 32.96 9.08 -19.32
CA GLU A 237 31.52 9.42 -19.32
C GLU A 237 30.83 9.05 -18.00
N LYS A 238 29.75 9.77 -17.72
CA LYS A 238 28.84 9.44 -16.61
C LYS A 238 27.66 8.65 -17.16
N ARG A 239 27.42 7.45 -16.59
CA ARG A 239 26.23 6.65 -16.93
C ARG A 239 24.92 7.24 -16.42
N VAL A 240 24.94 7.91 -15.25
CA VAL A 240 23.73 8.42 -14.59
C VAL A 240 24.09 9.54 -13.63
N THR A 241 23.15 10.45 -13.35
CA THR A 241 23.29 11.43 -12.27
C THR A 241 22.66 10.92 -10.99
N VAL A 242 23.44 10.89 -9.88
CA VAL A 242 22.97 10.45 -8.56
C VAL A 242 22.74 11.66 -7.66
N PHE A 243 21.53 11.74 -7.07
CA PHE A 243 21.14 12.75 -6.10
C PHE A 243 20.98 12.15 -4.69
N TYR A 244 21.45 12.86 -3.68
CA TYR A 244 21.36 12.46 -2.29
C TYR A 244 20.29 13.24 -1.56
N CYS A 245 19.37 12.54 -0.90
CA CYS A 245 18.35 13.12 -0.04
C CYS A 245 18.96 13.82 1.18
N HIS A 246 18.23 14.75 1.77
CA HIS A 246 18.61 15.29 3.06
C HIS A 246 18.60 14.20 4.15
N PRO A 247 19.51 14.26 5.11
CA PRO A 247 19.49 13.35 6.23
C PRO A 247 18.15 13.38 6.96
N TYR A 248 17.56 12.18 7.23
CA TYR A 248 16.27 12.01 7.89
C TYR A 248 15.02 12.47 7.11
N CYS A 249 15.14 12.82 5.85
CA CYS A 249 14.03 13.26 4.99
C CYS A 249 13.49 12.12 4.13
N SER A 250 12.96 11.05 4.75
CA SER A 250 12.45 9.87 4.03
C SER A 250 11.29 10.19 3.06
N PHE A 251 10.57 11.31 3.27
CA PHE A 251 9.49 11.74 2.39
C PHE A 251 9.96 12.13 0.99
N GLU A 252 11.25 12.48 0.82
CA GLU A 252 11.86 12.78 -0.48
C GLU A 252 11.95 11.55 -1.39
N ARG A 253 11.83 10.33 -0.81
CA ARG A 253 11.78 9.04 -1.48
C ARG A 253 10.47 8.28 -1.18
N GLY A 254 9.35 8.98 -1.25
CA GLY A 254 8.05 8.43 -0.89
C GLY A 254 7.59 7.25 -1.77
N SER A 255 8.09 7.14 -3.01
CA SER A 255 7.82 6.00 -3.89
C SER A 255 8.43 4.73 -3.32
N ASN A 256 9.71 4.81 -3.01
CA ASN A 256 10.50 3.70 -2.51
C ASN A 256 10.01 3.20 -1.13
N GLU A 257 9.66 4.12 -0.21
CA GLU A 257 9.09 3.72 1.09
C GLU A 257 7.80 2.89 0.92
N ASN A 258 6.96 3.27 -0.05
CA ASN A 258 5.72 2.54 -0.31
C ASN A 258 6.00 1.17 -0.94
N GLN A 259 6.92 1.07 -1.88
CA GLN A 259 7.29 -0.18 -2.54
C GLN A 259 8.01 -1.12 -1.57
N ASN A 260 8.97 -0.62 -0.79
CA ASN A 260 9.62 -1.41 0.26
C ASN A 260 8.61 -2.04 1.25
N ARG A 261 7.44 -1.39 1.49
CA ARG A 261 6.37 -2.02 2.25
C ARG A 261 5.73 -3.20 1.53
N LEU A 262 5.64 -3.18 0.20
CA LEU A 262 5.13 -4.31 -0.58
C LEU A 262 6.13 -5.47 -0.55
N VAL A 263 7.42 -5.19 -0.76
CA VAL A 263 8.50 -6.18 -0.59
C VAL A 263 8.43 -6.82 0.79
N ARG A 264 8.28 -6.02 1.85
CA ARG A 264 8.20 -6.49 3.25
C ARG A 264 6.93 -7.29 3.60
N ARG A 265 5.94 -7.36 2.73
CA ARG A 265 4.81 -8.31 2.88
C ARG A 265 5.20 -9.72 2.50
N LYS A 266 6.04 -9.86 1.47
CA LYS A 266 6.54 -11.17 1.00
C LYS A 266 7.79 -11.61 1.77
N ILE A 267 8.60 -10.63 2.20
CA ILE A 267 9.86 -10.84 2.92
C ILE A 267 9.82 -10.03 4.22
N PRO A 268 9.23 -10.55 5.31
CA PRO A 268 9.12 -9.85 6.58
C PRO A 268 10.47 -9.43 7.18
N LYS A 269 10.44 -8.40 8.06
CA LYS A 269 11.64 -8.02 8.80
C LYS A 269 12.09 -9.16 9.71
N GLY A 270 13.38 -9.49 9.67
CA GLY A 270 13.98 -10.53 10.50
C GLY A 270 14.14 -11.88 9.78
N GLU A 271 13.81 -11.96 8.50
CA GLU A 271 14.20 -13.10 7.67
C GLU A 271 15.67 -13.03 7.26
N ASN A 272 16.31 -14.18 7.19
CA ASN A 272 17.63 -14.32 6.61
C ASN A 272 17.53 -14.35 5.08
N PHE A 273 18.39 -13.60 4.39
CA PHE A 273 18.43 -13.57 2.92
C PHE A 273 19.54 -14.45 2.34
N ASP A 274 20.43 -15.01 3.18
CA ASP A 274 21.61 -15.72 2.72
C ASP A 274 21.27 -17.03 2.01
N ASP A 275 20.07 -17.58 2.25
CA ASP A 275 19.56 -18.78 1.57
C ASP A 275 18.81 -18.48 0.25
N ARG A 276 18.70 -17.18 -0.13
CA ARG A 276 18.01 -16.78 -1.35
C ARG A 276 18.98 -16.67 -2.52
N THR A 277 18.50 -17.08 -3.69
CA THR A 277 19.17 -16.93 -4.98
C THR A 277 18.42 -15.95 -5.86
N GLU A 278 19.09 -15.40 -6.86
CA GLU A 278 18.47 -14.56 -7.91
C GLU A 278 17.38 -15.30 -8.70
#